data_f124c45f3378f0adcaca0900b00a65f2
#
_entry.id   f124c45f3378f0adcaca0900b00a65f2
#
_cell.length_a   1.000
_cell.length_b   1.000
_cell.length_c   1.000
_cell.angle_alpha   90.00
_cell.angle_beta   90.00
_cell.angle_gamma   90.00
#
_symmetry.space_group_name_H-M   'P 1'
#
loop_
_entity.id
_entity.type
_entity.pdbx_description
1 polymer ?
#
loop_
_entity_poly.entity_id
_entity_poly.type
_entity_poly.pdbx_seq_one_letter_code
_entity_poly.pdbx_strand_id
1 'polypeptide(L)'
;MANPLSYRLKKCFDRYIHDPIAALLAIPLFLFLKILPYNLSSYLCGILMLTIAPLTSYNKRVKRHMKIVFPKKSSMEIDKLAREHWFMLGQTIGEMPHINKLINLGRLKTEGLEKINKGPAILVGAHMGNWEF
;
A
#
# COMPACT_ATOMS: atom_id res chain seq x y z
N MET A 1 23.05 -18.89 -11.19
CA MET A 1 21.82 -19.74 -11.15
C MET A 1 21.55 -20.08 -9.70
N ALA A 2 20.36 -19.76 -9.17
CA ALA A 2 20.02 -20.11 -7.80
C ALA A 2 19.90 -21.64 -7.66
N ASN A 3 20.48 -22.20 -6.60
CA ASN A 3 20.40 -23.65 -6.34
C ASN A 3 18.93 -24.06 -6.17
N PRO A 4 18.41 -25.00 -6.98
CA PRO A 4 16.99 -25.39 -6.94
C PRO A 4 16.54 -25.92 -5.58
N LEU A 5 17.46 -26.48 -4.80
CA LEU A 5 17.16 -26.96 -3.44
C LEU A 5 16.92 -25.80 -2.46
N SER A 6 17.75 -24.76 -2.50
CA SER A 6 17.59 -23.57 -1.65
C SER A 6 16.29 -22.82 -1.95
N TYR A 7 15.89 -22.76 -3.21
CA TYR A 7 14.61 -22.17 -3.64
C TYR A 7 13.42 -22.97 -3.08
N ARG A 8 13.46 -24.30 -3.16
CA ARG A 8 12.39 -25.18 -2.65
C ARG A 8 12.26 -25.10 -1.13
N LEU A 9 13.39 -25.09 -0.41
CA LEU A 9 13.41 -24.94 1.05
C LEU A 9 12.85 -23.56 1.48
N LYS A 10 13.25 -22.49 0.81
CA LYS A 10 12.71 -21.17 1.05
C LYS A 10 11.19 -21.12 0.83
N LYS A 11 10.71 -21.68 -0.29
CA LYS A 11 9.28 -21.73 -0.59
C LYS A 11 8.47 -22.54 0.43
N CYS A 12 9.03 -23.65 0.93
CA CYS A 12 8.40 -24.39 2.03
C CYS A 12 8.36 -23.58 3.32
N PHE A 13 9.46 -22.93 3.70
CA PHE A 13 9.52 -22.07 4.86
C PHE A 13 8.51 -20.92 4.78
N ASP A 14 8.49 -20.22 3.63
CA ASP A 14 7.54 -19.12 3.40
C ASP A 14 6.09 -19.62 3.58
N ARG A 15 5.71 -20.72 2.90
CA ARG A 15 4.35 -21.23 2.91
C ARG A 15 3.87 -21.78 4.26
N TYR A 16 4.74 -22.49 5.00
CA TYR A 16 4.32 -23.22 6.20
C TYR A 16 4.67 -22.52 7.52
N ILE A 17 5.55 -21.55 7.50
CA ILE A 17 5.98 -20.82 8.69
C ILE A 17 5.73 -19.32 8.55
N HIS A 18 6.33 -18.68 7.54
CA HIS A 18 6.25 -17.23 7.38
C HIS A 18 4.82 -16.75 7.12
N ASP A 19 4.13 -17.33 6.12
CA ASP A 19 2.80 -16.87 5.72
C ASP A 19 1.73 -17.09 6.79
N PRO A 20 1.67 -18.25 7.50
CA PRO A 20 0.76 -18.41 8.63
C PRO A 20 1.02 -17.45 9.79
N ILE A 21 2.28 -17.19 10.12
CA ILE A 21 2.63 -16.21 11.17
C ILE A 21 2.24 -14.80 10.73
N ALA A 22 2.54 -14.43 9.48
CA ALA A 22 2.15 -13.14 8.93
C ALA A 22 0.63 -12.96 8.95
N ALA A 23 -0.13 -14.00 8.56
CA ALA A 23 -1.59 -13.98 8.60
C ALA A 23 -2.14 -13.87 10.04
N LEU A 24 -1.53 -14.58 10.99
CA LEU A 24 -1.90 -14.53 12.41
C LEU A 24 -1.74 -13.12 13.00
N LEU A 25 -0.81 -12.34 12.51
CA LEU A 25 -0.61 -10.95 12.92
C LEU A 25 -1.47 -9.97 12.09
N ALA A 26 -1.57 -10.18 10.79
CA ALA A 26 -2.26 -9.29 9.88
C ALA A 26 -3.79 -9.32 10.07
N ILE A 27 -4.39 -10.50 10.29
CA ILE A 27 -5.84 -10.63 10.44
C ILE A 27 -6.36 -9.89 11.68
N PRO A 28 -5.81 -10.07 12.89
CA PRO A 28 -6.25 -9.30 14.05
C PRO A 28 -6.04 -7.80 13.88
N LEU A 29 -4.92 -7.39 13.27
CA LEU A 29 -4.66 -5.98 12.97
C LEU A 29 -5.73 -5.43 12.03
N PHE A 30 -6.04 -6.14 10.94
CA PHE A 30 -7.08 -5.74 9.99
C PHE A 30 -8.45 -5.62 10.66
N LEU A 31 -8.82 -6.60 11.50
CA LEU A 31 -10.08 -6.57 12.24
C LEU A 31 -10.11 -5.40 13.25
N PHE A 32 -9.02 -5.13 13.93
CA PHE A 32 -8.89 -3.97 14.82
C PHE A 32 -9.07 -2.66 14.06
N LEU A 33 -8.39 -2.49 12.92
CA LEU A 33 -8.54 -1.30 12.08
C LEU A 33 -9.99 -1.14 11.58
N LYS A 34 -10.68 -2.24 11.28
CA LYS A 34 -12.09 -2.23 10.82
C LYS A 34 -13.07 -1.74 11.89
N ILE A 35 -12.76 -1.92 13.17
CA ILE A 35 -13.60 -1.43 14.29
C ILE A 35 -13.44 0.09 14.46
N LEU A 36 -12.27 0.64 14.16
CA LEU A 36 -12.01 2.07 14.28
C LEU A 36 -12.83 2.89 13.26
N PRO A 37 -13.14 4.17 13.56
CA PRO A 37 -13.58 5.11 12.54
C PRO A 37 -12.53 5.19 11.41
N TYR A 38 -12.98 5.21 10.13
CA TYR A 38 -12.07 5.13 8.98
C TYR A 38 -11.01 6.26 8.98
N ASN A 39 -11.37 7.47 9.40
CA ASN A 39 -10.43 8.60 9.50
C ASN A 39 -9.32 8.31 10.52
N LEU A 40 -9.66 7.70 11.64
CA LEU A 40 -8.70 7.34 12.69
C LEU A 40 -7.80 6.21 12.24
N SER A 41 -8.38 5.16 11.62
CA SER A 41 -7.65 4.05 11.04
C SER A 41 -6.63 4.53 10.00
N SER A 42 -7.07 5.34 9.04
CA SER A 42 -6.22 5.94 8.00
C SER A 42 -5.09 6.78 8.62
N TYR A 43 -5.41 7.68 9.55
CA TYR A 43 -4.43 8.55 10.18
C TYR A 43 -3.38 7.77 11.00
N LEU A 44 -3.81 6.82 11.81
CA LEU A 44 -2.91 6.00 12.64
C LEU A 44 -1.95 5.18 11.78
N CYS A 45 -2.44 4.54 10.71
CA CYS A 45 -1.60 3.82 9.77
C CYS A 45 -0.63 4.76 9.03
N GLY A 46 -1.08 5.98 8.70
CA GLY A 46 -0.23 7.02 8.13
C GLY A 46 0.94 7.37 9.04
N ILE A 47 0.69 7.64 10.32
CA ILE A 47 1.73 7.93 11.33
C ILE A 47 2.65 6.71 11.53
N LEU A 48 2.09 5.51 11.60
CA LEU A 48 2.87 4.29 11.76
C LEU A 48 3.86 4.09 10.60
N MET A 49 3.40 4.25 9.36
CA MET A 49 4.27 4.15 8.19
C MET A 49 5.30 5.28 8.14
N LEU A 50 4.92 6.51 8.53
CA LEU A 50 5.82 7.65 8.59
C LEU A 50 6.97 7.42 9.57
N THR A 51 6.76 6.65 10.65
CA THR A 51 7.77 6.35 11.67
C THR A 51 8.62 5.12 11.33
N ILE A 52 8.01 4.05 10.81
CA ILE A 52 8.69 2.78 10.54
C ILE A 52 9.43 2.80 9.20
N ALA A 53 8.80 3.29 8.14
CA ALA A 53 9.37 3.22 6.80
C ALA A 53 10.74 3.88 6.63
N PRO A 54 11.05 5.03 7.28
CA PRO A 54 12.39 5.63 7.23
C PRO A 54 13.51 4.72 7.76
N LEU A 55 13.18 3.79 8.65
CA LEU A 55 14.15 2.85 9.24
C LEU A 55 14.48 1.67 8.31
N THR A 56 13.72 1.52 7.23
CA THR A 56 13.86 0.41 6.28
C THR A 56 14.77 0.75 5.10
N SER A 57 15.31 -0.27 4.46
CA SER A 57 16.09 -0.13 3.21
C SER A 57 15.24 0.43 2.04
N TYR A 58 13.92 0.27 2.12
CA TYR A 58 12.99 0.78 1.10
C TYR A 58 13.01 2.31 1.01
N ASN A 59 13.20 3.01 2.13
CA ASN A 59 13.28 4.47 2.14
C ASN A 59 14.40 5.00 1.24
N LYS A 60 15.58 4.37 1.27
CA LYS A 60 16.69 4.73 0.37
C LYS A 60 16.31 4.56 -1.11
N ARG A 61 15.56 3.51 -1.43
CA ARG A 61 15.07 3.23 -2.79
C ARG A 61 14.05 4.29 -3.22
N VAL A 62 13.08 4.62 -2.37
CA VAL A 62 12.08 5.67 -2.62
C VAL A 62 12.77 7.01 -2.91
N LYS A 63 13.67 7.46 -2.04
CA LYS A 63 14.43 8.72 -2.23
C LYS A 63 15.21 8.72 -3.55
N ARG A 64 15.86 7.60 -3.90
CA ARG A 64 16.60 7.47 -5.17
C ARG A 64 15.66 7.62 -6.38
N HIS A 65 14.50 6.96 -6.37
CA HIS A 65 13.52 7.07 -7.45
C HIS A 65 12.95 8.49 -7.54
N MET A 66 12.62 9.12 -6.42
CA MET A 66 12.17 10.50 -6.40
C MET A 66 13.23 11.47 -6.96
N LYS A 67 14.51 11.23 -6.68
CA LYS A 67 15.58 12.07 -7.23
C LYS A 67 15.73 11.92 -8.75
N ILE A 68 15.42 10.75 -9.30
CA ILE A 68 15.38 10.53 -10.76
C ILE A 68 14.21 11.32 -11.37
N VAL A 69 13.03 11.28 -10.76
CA VAL A 69 11.81 11.98 -11.25
C VAL A 69 11.95 13.50 -11.06
N PHE A 70 12.55 13.92 -9.95
CA PHE A 70 12.70 15.33 -9.57
C PHE A 70 14.18 15.73 -9.44
N PRO A 71 14.98 15.75 -10.53
CA PRO A 71 16.42 15.95 -10.47
C PRO A 71 16.83 17.31 -9.91
N LYS A 72 15.97 18.33 -10.06
CA LYS A 72 16.23 19.71 -9.60
C LYS A 72 15.93 19.95 -8.12
N LYS A 73 15.23 19.03 -7.45
CA LYS A 73 14.89 19.19 -6.03
C LYS A 73 16.11 18.94 -5.13
N SER A 74 16.21 19.71 -4.07
CA SER A 74 17.21 19.53 -3.01
C SER A 74 16.99 18.22 -2.25
N SER A 75 18.00 17.79 -1.50
CA SER A 75 17.86 16.58 -0.64
C SER A 75 16.77 16.74 0.40
N MET A 76 16.62 17.94 0.96
CA MET A 76 15.57 18.24 1.94
C MET A 76 14.15 18.12 1.34
N GLU A 77 13.95 18.62 0.12
CA GLU A 77 12.68 18.48 -0.59
C GLU A 77 12.36 17.01 -0.93
N ILE A 78 13.37 16.23 -1.33
CA ILE A 78 13.22 14.78 -1.56
C ILE A 78 12.86 14.06 -0.26
N ASP A 79 13.46 14.44 0.86
CA ASP A 79 13.14 13.86 2.16
C ASP A 79 11.71 14.19 2.59
N LYS A 80 11.25 15.40 2.35
CA LYS A 80 9.85 15.80 2.59
C LYS A 80 8.89 14.97 1.73
N LEU A 81 9.14 14.85 0.43
CA LEU A 81 8.32 14.04 -0.48
C LEU A 81 8.29 12.56 -0.07
N ALA A 82 9.43 12.00 0.36
CA ALA A 82 9.49 10.63 0.83
C ALA A 82 8.64 10.42 2.09
N ARG A 83 8.65 11.38 3.02
CA ARG A 83 7.79 11.33 4.22
C ARG A 83 6.30 11.41 3.88
N GLU A 84 5.92 12.31 2.98
CA GLU A 84 4.55 12.44 2.48
C GLU A 84 4.09 11.13 1.80
N HIS A 85 4.93 10.55 0.96
CA HIS A 85 4.66 9.27 0.32
C HIS A 85 4.41 8.15 1.34
N TRP A 86 5.24 8.02 2.37
CA TRP A 86 5.06 7.01 3.40
C TRP A 86 3.79 7.23 4.21
N PHE A 87 3.47 8.48 4.53
CA PHE A 87 2.23 8.81 5.21
C PHE A 87 1.00 8.41 4.37
N MET A 88 0.98 8.78 3.09
CA MET A 88 -0.11 8.43 2.17
C MET A 88 -0.25 6.92 1.97
N LEU A 89 0.86 6.19 1.84
CA LEU A 89 0.83 4.73 1.75
C LEU A 89 0.23 4.10 3.01
N GLY A 90 0.59 4.62 4.18
CA GLY A 90 -0.01 4.19 5.44
C GLY A 90 -1.51 4.48 5.50
N GLN A 91 -1.94 5.64 5.04
CA GLN A 91 -3.36 5.98 4.96
C GLN A 91 -4.13 4.99 4.08
N THR A 92 -3.60 4.66 2.91
CA THR A 92 -4.17 3.64 2.00
C THR A 92 -4.37 2.30 2.72
N ILE A 93 -3.36 1.83 3.45
CA ILE A 93 -3.45 0.59 4.24
C ILE A 93 -4.56 0.68 5.30
N GLY A 94 -4.66 1.82 6.00
CA GLY A 94 -5.68 2.04 7.02
C GLY A 94 -7.11 2.18 6.46
N GLU A 95 -7.24 2.52 5.18
CA GLU A 95 -8.53 2.63 4.48
C GLU A 95 -9.04 1.29 3.93
N MET A 96 -8.15 0.34 3.66
CA MET A 96 -8.53 -0.98 3.08
C MET A 96 -9.68 -1.68 3.82
N PRO A 97 -9.73 -1.74 5.17
CA PRO A 97 -10.84 -2.37 5.88
C PRO A 97 -12.19 -1.65 5.71
N HIS A 98 -12.17 -0.42 5.19
CA HIS A 98 -13.31 0.48 5.09
C HIS A 98 -13.77 0.76 3.65
N ILE A 99 -13.26 0.02 2.65
CA ILE A 99 -13.55 0.24 1.22
C ILE A 99 -15.05 0.42 0.97
N ASN A 100 -15.89 -0.51 1.43
CA ASN A 100 -17.34 -0.43 1.23
C ASN A 100 -17.94 0.86 1.82
N LYS A 101 -17.45 1.31 2.97
CA LYS A 101 -17.91 2.55 3.59
C LYS A 101 -17.50 3.77 2.77
N LEU A 102 -16.29 3.79 2.24
CA LEU A 102 -15.77 4.89 1.42
C LEU A 102 -16.52 5.01 0.09
N ILE A 103 -16.88 3.88 -0.53
CA ILE A 103 -17.75 3.83 -1.71
C ILE A 103 -19.12 4.43 -1.40
N ASN A 104 -19.77 3.97 -0.31
CA ASN A 104 -21.08 4.44 0.10
C ASN A 104 -21.11 5.92 0.49
N LEU A 105 -20.00 6.48 0.94
CA LEU A 105 -19.84 7.91 1.21
C LEU A 105 -19.59 8.75 -0.06
N GLY A 106 -19.63 8.14 -1.25
CA GLY A 106 -19.42 8.82 -2.54
C GLY A 106 -18.00 9.38 -2.73
N ARG A 107 -17.02 8.83 -2.00
CA ARG A 107 -15.61 9.22 -2.16
C ARG A 107 -15.00 8.68 -3.44
N LEU A 108 -15.55 7.61 -3.99
CA LEU A 108 -15.24 7.11 -5.31
C LEU A 108 -16.20 7.74 -6.31
N LYS A 109 -15.67 8.56 -7.20
CA LYS A 109 -16.41 9.09 -8.34
C LYS A 109 -16.04 8.29 -9.57
N THR A 110 -17.02 7.66 -10.18
CA THR A 110 -16.84 6.91 -11.43
C THR A 110 -17.55 7.65 -12.55
N GLU A 111 -16.86 7.83 -13.67
CA GLU A 111 -17.42 8.43 -14.87
C GLU A 111 -17.21 7.48 -16.05
N GLY A 112 -18.21 7.35 -16.92
CA GLY A 112 -18.11 6.56 -18.14
C GLY A 112 -18.33 5.06 -17.96
N LEU A 113 -18.74 4.57 -16.79
CA LEU A 113 -19.08 3.14 -16.58
C LEU A 113 -20.20 2.67 -17.51
N GLU A 114 -21.09 3.56 -17.88
CA GLU A 114 -22.17 3.29 -18.83
C GLU A 114 -21.68 2.97 -20.25
N LYS A 115 -20.43 3.35 -20.56
CA LYS A 115 -19.78 3.07 -21.86
C LYS A 115 -19.17 1.67 -21.93
N ILE A 116 -19.04 0.99 -20.78
CA ILE A 116 -18.51 -0.37 -20.72
C ILE A 116 -19.64 -1.32 -21.14
N ASN A 117 -19.51 -1.92 -22.32
CA ASN A 117 -20.41 -2.96 -22.79
C ASN A 117 -20.37 -4.18 -21.86
N LYS A 118 -21.47 -4.96 -21.80
CA LYS A 118 -21.60 -6.17 -20.96
C LYS A 118 -20.69 -7.34 -21.40
N GLY A 119 -19.73 -7.12 -22.29
CA GLY A 119 -18.74 -8.09 -22.76
C GLY A 119 -17.42 -8.04 -21.98
N PRO A 120 -16.48 -8.89 -22.38
CA PRO A 120 -15.12 -8.84 -21.80
C PRO A 120 -14.48 -7.47 -22.06
N ALA A 121 -13.88 -6.88 -21.02
CA ALA A 121 -13.20 -5.60 -21.09
C ALA A 121 -11.79 -5.70 -20.48
N ILE A 122 -10.84 -4.96 -21.05
CA ILE A 122 -9.50 -4.79 -20.49
C ILE A 122 -9.47 -3.41 -19.85
N LEU A 123 -9.29 -3.37 -18.52
CA LEU A 123 -9.09 -2.14 -17.78
C LEU A 123 -7.60 -1.84 -17.67
N VAL A 124 -7.20 -0.66 -18.11
CA VAL A 124 -5.82 -0.18 -17.99
C VAL A 124 -5.82 1.01 -17.05
N GLY A 125 -5.03 0.92 -15.98
CA GLY A 125 -4.94 1.96 -14.96
C GLY A 125 -3.49 2.25 -14.57
N ALA A 126 -3.25 3.44 -14.03
CA ALA A 126 -2.02 3.76 -13.36
C ALA A 126 -2.13 3.37 -11.88
N HIS A 127 -1.07 2.78 -11.34
CA HIS A 127 -0.98 2.44 -9.91
C HIS A 127 -0.72 3.72 -9.08
N MET A 128 -1.77 4.54 -8.93
CA MET A 128 -1.70 5.85 -8.29
C MET A 128 -2.76 5.95 -7.17
N GLY A 129 -2.35 6.50 -6.04
CA GLY A 129 -3.24 6.66 -4.90
C GLY A 129 -3.73 5.31 -4.36
N ASN A 130 -4.97 5.26 -3.91
CA ASN A 130 -5.63 4.03 -3.46
C ASN A 130 -6.41 3.40 -4.63
N TRP A 131 -5.71 2.71 -5.50
CA TRP A 131 -6.25 2.13 -6.74
C TRP A 131 -7.06 0.85 -6.54
N GLU A 132 -7.07 0.31 -5.32
CA GLU A 132 -7.86 -0.88 -4.94
C GLU A 132 -9.38 -0.60 -4.85
N PHE A 133 -9.82 0.63 -4.99
CA PHE A 133 -11.24 0.99 -5.03
C PHE A 133 -11.95 0.55 -6.31
#